data_378e6dadaea2e876b0f7baf296a7fc6a
#
_entry.id   378e6dadaea2e876b0f7baf296a7fc6a
#
_cell.length_a   1.000
_cell.length_b   1.000
_cell.length_c   1.000
_cell.angle_alpha   90.00
_cell.angle_beta   90.00
_cell.angle_gamma   90.00
#
_symmetry.space_group_name_H-M   'P 1'
#
loop_
_entity.id
_entity.type
_entity.pdbx_description
1 polymer ?
#
loop_
_entity_poly.entity_id
_entity_poly.type
_entity_poly.pdbx_seq_one_letter_code
_entity_poly.pdbx_strand_id
1 'polypeptide(L)'
;MPAASEPALPQTWRPLGTRMAGIAAGALLFFFCGALWVLLSPEIRDGFSLYQRVTLLLMGLGIAVAIHALVRARATATETGLTVVNGYKRRDFEWAQIVAVHMPPGAPWAKLDLADGETCSVMAIQATDGARAKEAVRTLRRILS
;
A
#
# COMPACT_ATOMS: atom_id res chain seq x y z
N MET A 1 10.35 -35.91 -7.72
CA MET A 1 9.72 -34.57 -7.75
C MET A 1 9.68 -34.08 -6.34
N PRO A 2 10.33 -33.00 -5.96
CA PRO A 2 10.07 -32.41 -4.66
C PRO A 2 8.63 -31.93 -4.67
N ALA A 3 7.83 -32.43 -3.73
CA ALA A 3 6.48 -31.92 -3.49
C ALA A 3 6.61 -30.41 -3.32
N ALA A 4 5.82 -29.65 -4.10
CA ALA A 4 5.75 -28.21 -3.93
C ALA A 4 5.33 -27.98 -2.48
N SER A 5 6.25 -27.48 -1.66
CA SER A 5 5.99 -27.23 -0.25
C SER A 5 4.75 -26.34 -0.17
N GLU A 6 3.75 -26.77 0.57
CA GLU A 6 2.57 -25.95 0.85
C GLU A 6 3.03 -24.60 1.38
N PRO A 7 2.42 -23.50 0.92
CA PRO A 7 2.81 -22.17 1.40
C PRO A 7 2.60 -22.10 2.92
N ALA A 8 3.67 -21.74 3.64
CA ALA A 8 3.59 -21.57 5.08
C ALA A 8 2.63 -20.41 5.41
N LEU A 9 1.56 -20.70 6.14
CA LEU A 9 0.60 -19.72 6.63
C LEU A 9 0.86 -19.43 8.12
N PRO A 10 0.62 -18.21 8.60
CA PRO A 10 0.15 -17.03 7.85
C PRO A 10 1.24 -16.38 7.00
N GLN A 11 0.87 -15.90 5.80
CA GLN A 11 1.77 -15.20 4.91
C GLN A 11 1.27 -13.79 4.63
N THR A 12 2.16 -12.79 4.74
CA THR A 12 1.81 -11.38 4.51
C THR A 12 2.63 -10.80 3.36
N TRP A 13 1.95 -10.19 2.40
CA TRP A 13 2.55 -9.41 1.32
C TRP A 13 2.39 -7.93 1.59
N ARG A 14 3.43 -7.18 1.25
CA ARG A 14 3.46 -5.71 1.33
C ARG A 14 4.16 -5.14 0.10
N PRO A 15 3.71 -3.99 -0.44
CA PRO A 15 4.35 -3.37 -1.60
C PRO A 15 5.69 -2.78 -1.17
N LEU A 16 6.79 -3.41 -1.57
CA LEU A 16 8.13 -2.98 -1.13
C LEU A 16 8.53 -1.66 -1.79
N GLY A 17 8.40 -1.59 -3.12
CA GLY A 17 8.80 -0.41 -3.89
C GLY A 17 8.05 0.85 -3.45
N THR A 18 6.73 0.77 -3.38
CA THR A 18 5.87 1.89 -2.95
C THR A 18 6.12 2.30 -1.50
N ARG A 19 6.38 1.35 -0.61
CA ARG A 19 6.73 1.68 0.79
C ARG A 19 8.04 2.45 0.88
N MET A 20 9.08 1.96 0.23
CA MET A 20 10.40 2.61 0.26
C MET A 20 10.33 3.99 -0.40
N ALA A 21 9.71 4.09 -1.59
CA ALA A 21 9.55 5.35 -2.29
C ALA A 21 8.70 6.36 -1.49
N GLY A 22 7.59 5.92 -0.89
CA GLY A 22 6.72 6.78 -0.09
C GLY A 22 7.41 7.30 1.16
N ILE A 23 8.12 6.45 1.90
CA ILE A 23 8.89 6.86 3.09
C ILE A 23 10.01 7.83 2.70
N ALA A 24 10.79 7.50 1.65
CA ALA A 24 11.89 8.34 1.19
C ALA A 24 11.38 9.71 0.70
N ALA A 25 10.35 9.73 -0.15
CA ALA A 25 9.75 10.96 -0.65
C ALA A 25 9.18 11.83 0.48
N GLY A 26 8.47 11.22 1.43
CA GLY A 26 7.93 11.89 2.60
C GLY A 26 9.04 12.49 3.48
N ALA A 27 10.07 11.71 3.80
CA ALA A 27 11.20 12.18 4.59
C ALA A 27 11.94 13.35 3.92
N LEU A 28 12.21 13.24 2.61
CA LEU A 28 12.84 14.31 1.84
C LEU A 28 11.97 15.58 1.81
N LEU A 29 10.66 15.43 1.53
CA LEU A 29 9.74 16.56 1.49
C LEU A 29 9.72 17.31 2.82
N PHE A 30 9.52 16.60 3.93
CA PHE A 30 9.46 17.23 5.25
C PHE A 30 10.80 17.80 5.69
N PHE A 31 11.91 17.13 5.35
CA PHE A 31 13.25 17.65 5.62
C PHE A 31 13.48 18.98 4.88
N PHE A 32 13.22 19.03 3.57
CA PHE A 32 13.46 20.24 2.79
C PHE A 32 12.48 21.37 3.18
N CYS A 33 11.20 21.08 3.42
CA CYS A 33 10.26 22.08 3.89
C CYS A 33 10.66 22.64 5.25
N GLY A 34 11.09 21.78 6.18
CA GLY A 34 11.58 22.20 7.49
C GLY A 34 12.86 23.02 7.40
N ALA A 35 13.83 22.59 6.59
CA ALA A 35 15.07 23.31 6.36
C ALA A 35 14.81 24.68 5.72
N LEU A 36 13.97 24.76 4.70
CA LEU A 36 13.57 26.03 4.08
C LEU A 36 12.93 26.96 5.10
N TRP A 37 12.03 26.46 5.95
CA TRP A 37 11.40 27.27 6.99
C TRP A 37 12.39 27.86 7.97
N VAL A 38 13.40 27.07 8.38
CA VAL A 38 14.45 27.52 9.31
C VAL A 38 15.38 28.54 8.66
N LEU A 39 15.68 28.35 7.36
CA LEU A 39 16.58 29.22 6.59
C LEU A 39 15.93 30.53 6.14
N LEU A 40 14.61 30.63 6.15
CA LEU A 40 13.91 31.89 5.87
C LEU A 40 14.29 32.97 6.90
N SER A 41 14.50 34.20 6.42
CA SER A 41 14.74 35.34 7.32
C SER A 41 13.54 35.58 8.22
N PRO A 42 13.76 36.11 9.43
CA PRO A 42 12.66 36.43 10.36
C PRO A 42 11.58 37.30 9.72
N GLU A 43 11.96 38.28 8.91
CA GLU A 43 11.02 39.19 8.24
C GLU A 43 10.05 38.42 7.32
N ILE A 44 10.55 37.45 6.57
CA ILE A 44 9.73 36.61 5.69
C ILE A 44 8.83 35.69 6.51
N ARG A 45 9.37 35.07 7.55
CA ARG A 45 8.58 34.19 8.43
C ARG A 45 7.44 34.92 9.15
N ASP A 46 7.73 36.14 9.61
CA ASP A 46 6.75 36.98 10.32
C ASP A 46 5.70 37.54 9.34
N GLY A 47 6.02 37.63 8.05
CA GLY A 47 5.08 37.99 7.00
C GLY A 47 3.99 36.93 6.75
N PHE A 48 4.19 35.68 7.17
CA PHE A 48 3.15 34.64 7.04
C PHE A 48 2.03 34.86 8.06
N SER A 49 0.82 35.08 7.56
CA SER A 49 -0.37 35.15 8.40
C SER A 49 -0.65 33.82 9.09
N LEU A 50 -1.40 33.85 10.18
CA LEU A 50 -1.83 32.62 10.88
C LEU A 50 -2.58 31.68 9.93
N TYR A 51 -3.45 32.22 9.06
CA TYR A 51 -4.17 31.43 8.07
C TYR A 51 -3.21 30.67 7.14
N GLN A 52 -2.19 31.32 6.60
CA GLN A 52 -1.19 30.68 5.73
C GLN A 52 -0.39 29.58 6.45
N ARG A 53 0.03 29.84 7.69
CA ARG A 53 0.73 28.84 8.53
C ARG A 53 -0.14 27.60 8.77
N VAL A 54 -1.40 27.80 9.14
CA VAL A 54 -2.35 26.71 9.35
C VAL A 54 -2.60 25.92 8.07
N THR A 55 -2.77 26.61 6.93
CA THR A 55 -2.97 25.97 5.63
C THR A 55 -1.78 25.10 5.25
N LEU A 56 -0.54 25.59 5.42
CA LEU A 56 0.67 24.81 5.15
C LEU A 56 0.77 23.57 6.04
N LEU A 57 0.45 23.69 7.33
CA LEU A 57 0.43 22.56 8.26
C LEU A 57 -0.62 21.53 7.88
N LEU A 58 -1.83 21.96 7.51
CA LEU A 58 -2.90 21.06 7.06
C LEU A 58 -2.55 20.34 5.75
N MET A 59 -1.91 21.05 4.80
CA MET A 59 -1.40 20.43 3.57
C MET A 59 -0.34 19.38 3.89
N GLY A 60 0.63 19.70 4.75
CA GLY A 60 1.66 18.75 5.19
C GLY A 60 1.05 17.53 5.87
N LEU A 61 0.07 17.73 6.76
CA LEU A 61 -0.65 16.65 7.41
C LEU A 61 -1.40 15.78 6.39
N GLY A 62 -2.08 16.39 5.42
CA GLY A 62 -2.77 15.67 4.34
C GLY A 62 -1.82 14.78 3.53
N ILE A 63 -0.64 15.30 3.17
CA ILE A 63 0.41 14.53 2.49
C ILE A 63 0.91 13.38 3.37
N ALA A 64 1.16 13.63 4.66
CA ALA A 64 1.60 12.59 5.59
C ALA A 64 0.56 11.47 5.73
N VAL A 65 -0.72 11.81 5.82
CA VAL A 65 -1.82 10.84 5.87
C VAL A 65 -1.90 10.02 4.57
N ALA A 66 -1.73 10.64 3.40
CA ALA A 66 -1.73 9.95 2.12
C ALA A 66 -0.55 8.97 2.00
N ILE A 67 0.65 9.39 2.36
CA ILE A 67 1.85 8.52 2.39
C ILE A 67 1.64 7.36 3.36
N HIS A 68 1.12 7.64 4.56
CA HIS A 68 0.83 6.61 5.55
C HIS A 68 -0.18 5.58 5.05
N ALA A 69 -1.23 6.02 4.33
CA ALA A 69 -2.20 5.14 3.71
C ALA A 69 -1.55 4.17 2.70
N LEU A 70 -0.64 4.68 1.84
CA LEU A 70 0.09 3.87 0.87
C LEU A 70 1.02 2.84 1.55
N VAL A 71 1.72 3.25 2.59
CA VAL A 71 2.66 2.39 3.34
C VAL A 71 1.93 1.29 4.12
N ARG A 72 0.67 1.50 4.51
CA ARG A 72 -0.15 0.54 5.25
C ARG A 72 -0.66 -0.63 4.41
N ALA A 73 -0.69 -0.53 3.09
CA ALA A 73 -1.22 -1.58 2.22
C ALA A 73 -0.58 -2.94 2.55
N ARG A 74 -1.40 -3.96 2.77
CA ARG A 74 -0.97 -5.32 3.03
C ARG A 74 -2.06 -6.32 2.66
N ALA A 75 -1.64 -7.53 2.33
CA ALA A 75 -2.52 -8.68 2.19
C ALA A 75 -1.97 -9.81 3.07
N THR A 76 -2.80 -10.39 3.92
CA THR A 76 -2.41 -11.46 4.83
C THR A 76 -3.29 -12.68 4.59
N ALA A 77 -2.68 -13.76 4.11
CA ALA A 77 -3.33 -15.05 3.99
C ALA A 77 -3.18 -15.83 5.30
N THR A 78 -4.28 -16.39 5.76
CA THR A 78 -4.37 -17.28 6.92
C THR A 78 -5.00 -18.60 6.50
N GLU A 79 -5.09 -19.56 7.40
CA GLU A 79 -5.78 -20.84 7.13
C GLU A 79 -7.27 -20.63 6.80
N THR A 80 -7.90 -19.60 7.35
CA THR A 80 -9.33 -19.34 7.21
C THR A 80 -9.70 -18.38 6.07
N GLY A 81 -8.75 -17.57 5.59
CA GLY A 81 -9.07 -16.58 4.58
C GLY A 81 -7.96 -15.57 4.28
N LEU A 82 -8.34 -14.52 3.58
CA LEU A 82 -7.45 -13.45 3.16
C LEU A 82 -7.93 -12.11 3.71
N THR A 83 -7.08 -11.43 4.45
CA THR A 83 -7.28 -10.03 4.87
C THR A 83 -6.58 -9.10 3.89
N VAL A 84 -7.31 -8.16 3.30
CA VAL A 84 -6.79 -7.13 2.40
C VAL A 84 -6.93 -5.77 3.06
N VAL A 85 -5.82 -5.04 3.18
CA VAL A 85 -5.79 -3.65 3.67
C VAL A 85 -5.30 -2.76 2.55
N ASN A 86 -6.18 -1.93 2.03
CA ASN A 86 -5.91 -0.91 1.03
C ASN A 86 -6.03 0.46 1.68
N GLY A 87 -4.90 1.07 2.05
CA GLY A 87 -4.90 2.30 2.82
C GLY A 87 -5.59 2.12 4.17
N TYR A 88 -6.69 2.80 4.40
CA TYR A 88 -7.47 2.72 5.63
C TYR A 88 -8.67 1.77 5.55
N LYS A 89 -8.93 1.18 4.37
CA LYS A 89 -9.99 0.19 4.19
C LYS A 89 -9.42 -1.21 4.43
N ARG A 90 -10.06 -1.95 5.32
CA ARG A 90 -9.80 -3.38 5.56
C ARG A 90 -10.99 -4.18 5.08
N ARG A 91 -10.71 -5.27 4.36
CA ARG A 91 -11.70 -6.28 3.96
C ARG A 91 -11.14 -7.66 4.31
N ASP A 92 -11.98 -8.46 4.94
CA ASP A 92 -11.67 -9.85 5.29
C ASP A 92 -12.53 -10.76 4.41
N PHE A 93 -11.90 -11.75 3.80
CA PHE A 93 -12.55 -12.72 2.90
C PHE A 93 -12.25 -14.12 3.38
N GLU A 94 -13.28 -14.96 3.47
CA GLU A 94 -13.08 -16.40 3.55
C GLU A 94 -12.62 -16.93 2.19
N TRP A 95 -11.85 -18.03 2.17
CA TRP A 95 -11.36 -18.59 0.90
C TRP A 95 -12.50 -18.94 -0.06
N ALA A 96 -13.64 -19.41 0.46
CA ALA A 96 -14.82 -19.72 -0.33
C ALA A 96 -15.43 -18.51 -1.07
N GLN A 97 -15.16 -17.30 -0.62
CA GLN A 97 -15.64 -16.07 -1.25
C GLN A 97 -14.77 -15.60 -2.42
N ILE A 98 -13.55 -16.15 -2.57
CA ILE A 98 -12.59 -15.76 -3.60
C ILE A 98 -12.62 -16.78 -4.72
N VAL A 99 -13.07 -16.38 -5.89
CA VAL A 99 -13.16 -17.24 -7.07
C VAL A 99 -11.85 -17.32 -7.82
N ALA A 100 -11.18 -16.18 -7.99
CA ALA A 100 -9.93 -16.11 -8.73
C ALA A 100 -9.04 -14.95 -8.25
N VAL A 101 -7.73 -15.11 -8.47
CA VAL A 101 -6.74 -14.06 -8.30
C VAL A 101 -6.00 -13.85 -9.61
N HIS A 102 -5.97 -12.62 -10.08
CA HIS A 102 -5.27 -12.30 -11.33
C HIS A 102 -4.63 -10.91 -11.29
N MET A 103 -3.66 -10.73 -12.15
CA MET A 103 -3.03 -9.44 -12.41
C MET A 103 -2.95 -9.29 -13.93
N PRO A 104 -3.93 -8.61 -14.56
CA PRO A 104 -3.95 -8.43 -16.00
C PRO A 104 -2.73 -7.62 -16.46
N PRO A 105 -2.28 -7.79 -17.71
CA PRO A 105 -1.24 -6.94 -18.29
C PRO A 105 -1.64 -5.46 -18.20
N GLY A 106 -0.72 -4.62 -17.68
CA GLY A 106 -0.96 -3.19 -17.49
C GLY A 106 -1.75 -2.83 -16.22
N ALA A 107 -2.26 -3.80 -15.46
CA ALA A 107 -2.87 -3.51 -14.17
C ALA A 107 -1.80 -3.11 -13.14
N PRO A 108 -2.03 -2.03 -12.36
CA PRO A 108 -1.06 -1.58 -11.37
C PRO A 108 -0.95 -2.53 -10.15
N TRP A 109 -1.99 -3.32 -9.88
CA TRP A 109 -2.07 -4.27 -8.75
C TRP A 109 -2.90 -5.51 -9.09
N ALA A 110 -2.75 -6.53 -8.27
CA ALA A 110 -3.56 -7.74 -8.37
C ALA A 110 -5.04 -7.48 -8.02
N LYS A 111 -5.93 -8.29 -8.57
CA LYS A 111 -7.37 -8.26 -8.33
C LYS A 111 -7.87 -9.62 -7.89
N LEU A 112 -8.84 -9.60 -6.99
CA LEU A 112 -9.64 -10.75 -6.58
C LEU A 112 -10.99 -10.67 -7.28
N ASP A 113 -11.43 -11.77 -7.85
CA ASP A 113 -12.82 -11.95 -8.27
C ASP A 113 -13.55 -12.68 -7.15
N LEU A 114 -14.68 -12.14 -6.74
CA LEU A 114 -15.46 -12.64 -5.62
C LEU A 114 -16.69 -13.42 -6.11
N ALA A 115 -17.15 -14.33 -5.27
CA ALA A 115 -18.32 -15.18 -5.57
C ALA A 115 -19.63 -14.41 -5.79
N ASP A 116 -19.73 -13.19 -5.27
CA ASP A 116 -20.85 -12.27 -5.48
C ASP A 116 -20.79 -11.48 -6.79
N GLY A 117 -19.73 -11.68 -7.58
CA GLY A 117 -19.49 -10.96 -8.84
C GLY A 117 -18.75 -9.64 -8.68
N GLU A 118 -18.45 -9.22 -7.44
CA GLU A 118 -17.62 -8.05 -7.21
C GLU A 118 -16.13 -8.34 -7.44
N THR A 119 -15.35 -7.28 -7.59
CA THR A 119 -13.89 -7.37 -7.63
C THR A 119 -13.27 -6.56 -6.50
N CYS A 120 -12.17 -7.07 -5.94
CA CYS A 120 -11.40 -6.36 -4.93
C CYS A 120 -9.94 -6.18 -5.38
N SER A 121 -9.47 -4.95 -5.39
CA SER A 121 -8.06 -4.65 -5.67
C SER A 121 -7.19 -5.00 -4.47
N VAL A 122 -6.04 -5.62 -4.71
CA VAL A 122 -5.03 -5.94 -3.67
C VAL A 122 -3.82 -5.05 -3.88
N MET A 123 -3.86 -3.86 -3.30
CA MET A 123 -2.79 -2.86 -3.46
C MET A 123 -1.45 -3.29 -2.83
N ALA A 124 -1.48 -4.34 -2.01
CA ALA A 124 -0.28 -4.96 -1.45
C ALA A 124 0.58 -5.71 -2.49
N ILE A 125 -0.01 -6.13 -3.61
CA ILE A 125 0.66 -6.86 -4.70
C ILE A 125 0.65 -5.96 -5.92
N GLN A 126 1.76 -5.27 -6.15
CA GLN A 126 1.89 -4.26 -7.20
C GLN A 126 2.74 -4.75 -8.35
N ALA A 127 2.36 -4.39 -9.58
CA ALA A 127 3.10 -4.72 -10.79
C ALA A 127 4.55 -4.19 -10.76
N THR A 128 4.79 -3.07 -10.11
CA THR A 128 6.12 -2.47 -9.91
C THR A 128 7.08 -3.36 -9.11
N ASP A 129 6.57 -4.29 -8.30
CA ASP A 129 7.38 -5.26 -7.57
C ASP A 129 7.83 -6.46 -8.44
N GLY A 130 7.46 -6.50 -9.71
CA GLY A 130 7.95 -7.42 -10.73
C GLY A 130 7.79 -8.89 -10.38
N ALA A 131 8.89 -9.63 -10.26
CA ALA A 131 8.89 -11.06 -9.96
C ALA A 131 8.21 -11.38 -8.61
N ARG A 132 8.33 -10.52 -7.61
CA ARG A 132 7.68 -10.70 -6.29
C ARG A 132 6.16 -10.67 -6.39
N ALA A 133 5.63 -9.75 -7.19
CA ALA A 133 4.19 -9.67 -7.43
C ALA A 133 3.66 -10.92 -8.14
N LYS A 134 4.39 -11.40 -9.15
CA LYS A 134 4.03 -12.64 -9.87
C LYS A 134 4.04 -13.85 -8.94
N GLU A 135 5.05 -13.96 -8.07
CA GLU A 135 5.14 -15.05 -7.10
C GLU A 135 4.00 -14.98 -6.06
N ALA A 136 3.66 -13.79 -5.59
CA ALA A 136 2.54 -13.59 -4.68
C ALA A 136 1.21 -14.06 -5.30
N VAL A 137 0.96 -13.71 -6.56
CA VAL A 137 -0.24 -14.17 -7.30
C VAL A 137 -0.24 -15.69 -7.48
N ARG A 138 0.91 -16.30 -7.81
CA ARG A 138 1.03 -17.76 -7.92
C ARG A 138 0.75 -18.46 -6.59
N THR A 139 1.28 -17.92 -5.51
CA THR A 139 1.08 -18.47 -4.17
C THR A 139 -0.38 -18.40 -3.76
N LEU A 140 -1.05 -17.26 -3.98
CA LEU A 140 -2.48 -17.13 -3.72
C LEU A 140 -3.32 -18.10 -4.55
N ARG A 141 -2.98 -18.30 -5.83
CA ARG A 141 -3.66 -19.29 -6.69
C ARG A 141 -3.50 -20.71 -6.19
N ARG A 142 -2.31 -21.07 -5.65
CA ARG A 142 -2.08 -22.40 -5.06
C ARG A 142 -2.90 -22.62 -3.78
N ILE A 143 -3.11 -21.57 -2.98
CA ILE A 143 -3.94 -21.66 -1.78
C ILE A 143 -5.42 -21.85 -2.16
N LEU A 144 -5.86 -21.27 -3.28
CA LEU A 144 -7.24 -21.37 -3.76
C LEU A 144 -7.54 -22.69 -4.50
N SER A 145 -6.51 -23.39 -4.99
CA SER A 145 -6.67 -24.68 -5.69
C SER A 145 -6.78 -25.84 -4.73
#